data_791759ca3b68164f47c1ff037782057e
#
_entry.id   791759ca3b68164f47c1ff037782057e
#
_cell.length_a   1.000
_cell.length_b   1.000
_cell.length_c   1.000
_cell.angle_alpha   90.00
_cell.angle_beta   90.00
_cell.angle_gamma   90.00
#
_symmetry.space_group_name_H-M   'P 1'
#
loop_
_entity.id
_entity.type
_entity.pdbx_description
1 polymer ?
#
loop_
_entity_poly.entity_id
_entity_poly.type
_entity_poly.pdbx_seq_one_letter_code
_entity_poly.pdbx_strand_id
1 'polypeptide(L)'
;MLYIIILLILLIITYKVISWFPLSFPKFRFNASSLSIWYGAPGVGKSTLAAFFALKALACGIPVYSNMPIKGTYYFDKYDIGRYLIENCLVLIDEAGVDYNSRNFKANFTPEQIKWFKYHRHERAQVMIFSQGFDDMDKILRTLGTEMYVVRRGIFKTITYRRIRKRPDIDEMTHKPDDLYSFEPMSKRRIFAPAVWHAFDSYSRLGLPEKDFPLWGETVDNQAASSDPLPPSLEERSSES
;
A
#
# COMPACT_ATOMS: atom_id res chain seq x y z
N MET A 1 -33.99 40.68 -8.80
CA MET A 1 -32.78 40.15 -9.43
C MET A 1 -31.72 39.68 -8.43
N LEU A 2 -31.33 40.46 -7.44
CA LEU A 2 -30.28 40.10 -6.47
C LEU A 2 -30.60 38.78 -5.71
N TYR A 3 -31.81 38.59 -5.25
CA TYR A 3 -32.23 37.36 -4.55
C TYR A 3 -32.12 36.10 -5.41
N ILE A 4 -32.40 36.19 -6.70
CA ILE A 4 -32.27 35.05 -7.64
C ILE A 4 -30.81 34.69 -7.80
N ILE A 5 -29.91 35.66 -7.89
CA ILE A 5 -28.46 35.45 -8.00
C ILE A 5 -27.91 34.79 -6.71
N ILE A 6 -28.32 35.28 -5.55
CA ILE A 6 -27.95 34.68 -4.25
C ILE A 6 -28.43 33.24 -4.15
N LEU A 7 -29.69 32.96 -4.54
CA LEU A 7 -30.23 31.62 -4.54
C LEU A 7 -29.48 30.67 -5.46
N LEU A 8 -29.12 31.12 -6.66
CA LEU A 8 -28.28 30.36 -7.61
C LEU A 8 -26.89 30.07 -7.06
N ILE A 9 -26.26 31.05 -6.41
CA ILE A 9 -24.95 30.87 -5.78
C ILE A 9 -25.05 29.85 -4.64
N LEU A 10 -26.05 29.96 -3.79
CA LEU A 10 -26.32 29.00 -2.71
C LEU A 10 -26.57 27.59 -3.26
N LEU A 11 -27.30 27.46 -4.34
CA LEU A 11 -27.60 26.18 -4.99
C LEU A 11 -26.33 25.56 -5.61
N ILE A 12 -25.45 26.37 -6.19
CA ILE A 12 -24.16 25.92 -6.72
C ILE A 12 -23.24 25.52 -5.57
N ILE A 13 -23.22 26.28 -4.48
CA ILE A 13 -22.39 25.95 -3.30
C ILE A 13 -22.90 24.65 -2.66
N THR A 14 -24.20 24.52 -2.44
CA THR A 14 -24.79 23.29 -1.87
C THR A 14 -24.59 22.10 -2.79
N TYR A 15 -24.75 22.24 -4.10
CA TYR A 15 -24.44 21.19 -5.07
C TYR A 15 -22.95 20.81 -5.01
N LYS A 16 -22.04 21.78 -4.96
CA LYS A 16 -20.59 21.53 -4.81
C LYS A 16 -20.27 20.86 -3.49
N VAL A 17 -20.86 21.27 -2.38
CA VAL A 17 -20.70 20.66 -1.06
C VAL A 17 -21.23 19.22 -1.07
N ILE A 18 -22.42 19.00 -1.59
CA ILE A 18 -23.03 17.67 -1.71
C ILE A 18 -22.23 16.77 -2.65
N SER A 19 -21.78 17.27 -3.80
CA SER A 19 -20.92 16.52 -4.73
C SER A 19 -19.52 16.27 -4.17
N TRP A 20 -19.10 17.07 -3.20
CA TRP A 20 -17.82 16.95 -2.54
C TRP A 20 -17.84 15.97 -1.36
N PHE A 21 -18.99 15.88 -0.66
CA PHE A 21 -19.23 14.82 0.33
C PHE A 21 -19.50 13.50 -0.39
N PRO A 22 -18.76 12.42 -0.06
CA PRO A 22 -19.03 11.11 -0.63
C PRO A 22 -20.33 10.56 -0.04
N LEU A 23 -21.47 10.91 -0.63
CA LEU A 23 -22.77 10.31 -0.33
C LEU A 23 -22.85 8.83 -0.72
N SER A 24 -21.92 8.36 -1.56
CA SER A 24 -21.76 6.95 -1.84
C SER A 24 -20.42 6.45 -1.31
N PHE A 25 -20.44 5.80 -0.16
CA PHE A 25 -19.34 4.94 0.20
C PHE A 25 -19.14 3.94 -0.96
N PRO A 26 -17.91 3.80 -1.50
CA PRO A 26 -17.68 2.84 -2.55
C PRO A 26 -18.14 1.47 -2.05
N LYS A 27 -19.08 0.86 -2.79
CA LYS A 27 -19.53 -0.50 -2.47
C LYS A 27 -18.32 -1.40 -2.67
N PHE A 28 -17.98 -2.18 -1.65
CA PHE A 28 -17.01 -3.25 -1.82
C PHE A 28 -17.63 -4.31 -2.73
N ARG A 29 -16.91 -4.67 -3.77
CA ARG A 29 -17.29 -5.76 -4.66
C ARG A 29 -16.12 -6.73 -4.70
N PHE A 30 -16.33 -7.89 -4.12
CA PHE A 30 -15.33 -8.96 -4.19
C PHE A 30 -15.12 -9.41 -5.63
N ASN A 31 -13.86 -9.46 -6.05
CA ASN A 31 -13.46 -9.94 -7.36
C ASN A 31 -12.23 -10.84 -7.23
N ALA A 32 -12.46 -12.14 -7.15
CA ALA A 32 -11.43 -13.16 -6.98
C ALA A 32 -10.34 -13.15 -8.09
N SER A 33 -10.61 -12.52 -9.23
CA SER A 33 -9.65 -12.43 -10.34
C SER A 33 -8.83 -11.14 -10.32
N SER A 34 -9.03 -10.26 -9.33
CA SER A 34 -8.38 -8.96 -9.27
C SER A 34 -7.12 -9.01 -8.45
N LEU A 35 -6.01 -8.63 -9.08
CA LEU A 35 -4.78 -8.20 -8.41
C LEU A 35 -4.62 -6.71 -8.67
N SER A 36 -4.86 -5.91 -7.66
CA SER A 36 -4.85 -4.46 -7.77
C SER A 36 -3.64 -3.84 -7.06
N ILE A 37 -3.03 -2.85 -7.71
CA ILE A 37 -1.84 -2.17 -7.24
C ILE A 37 -2.19 -0.72 -6.92
N TRP A 38 -1.84 -0.28 -5.70
CA TRP A 38 -2.22 1.01 -5.15
C TRP A 38 -0.98 1.84 -4.81
N TYR A 39 -0.75 2.91 -5.56
CA TYR A 39 0.42 3.77 -5.41
C TYR A 39 0.08 5.05 -4.70
N GLY A 40 1.01 5.55 -3.91
CA GLY A 40 0.89 6.87 -3.33
C GLY A 40 2.07 7.22 -2.43
N ALA A 41 2.42 8.49 -2.36
CA ALA A 41 3.48 8.98 -1.51
C ALA A 41 3.29 8.56 -0.03
N PRO A 42 4.34 8.57 0.80
CA PRO A 42 4.20 8.36 2.23
C PRO A 42 3.16 9.33 2.84
N GLY A 43 2.39 8.85 3.81
CA GLY A 43 1.42 9.69 4.55
C GLY A 43 0.14 10.07 3.80
N VAL A 44 -0.10 9.60 2.56
CA VAL A 44 -1.35 9.89 1.83
C VAL A 44 -2.54 9.08 2.31
N GLY A 45 -2.32 8.06 3.16
CA GLY A 45 -3.37 7.23 3.76
C GLY A 45 -3.59 5.88 3.07
N LYS A 46 -2.55 5.27 2.50
CA LYS A 46 -2.61 3.92 1.91
C LYS A 46 -3.10 2.88 2.91
N SER A 47 -2.47 2.81 4.08
CA SER A 47 -2.86 1.88 5.16
C SER A 47 -4.29 2.15 5.66
N THR A 48 -4.71 3.42 5.72
CA THR A 48 -6.12 3.78 6.02
C THR A 48 -7.07 3.25 4.94
N LEU A 49 -6.67 3.32 3.67
CA LEU A 49 -7.46 2.80 2.56
C LEU A 49 -7.52 1.26 2.59
N ALA A 50 -6.41 0.59 2.92
CA ALA A 50 -6.37 -0.86 3.13
C ALA A 50 -7.33 -1.27 4.25
N ALA A 51 -7.28 -0.60 5.41
CA ALA A 51 -8.20 -0.84 6.52
C ALA A 51 -9.67 -0.61 6.12
N PHE A 52 -9.96 0.41 5.30
CA PHE A 52 -11.31 0.64 4.79
C PHE A 52 -11.83 -0.55 3.98
N PHE A 53 -11.02 -1.10 3.06
CA PHE A 53 -11.41 -2.25 2.27
C PHE A 53 -11.49 -3.52 3.11
N ALA A 54 -10.58 -3.70 4.08
CA ALA A 54 -10.66 -4.80 5.05
C ALA A 54 -11.99 -4.83 5.77
N LEU A 55 -12.39 -3.71 6.40
CA LEU A 55 -13.66 -3.62 7.12
C LEU A 55 -14.87 -3.87 6.21
N LYS A 56 -14.80 -3.41 4.96
CA LYS A 56 -15.88 -3.66 3.98
C LYS A 56 -15.97 -5.12 3.59
N ALA A 57 -14.84 -5.81 3.41
CA ALA A 57 -14.81 -7.23 3.10
C ALA A 57 -15.33 -8.07 4.28
N LEU A 58 -14.85 -7.76 5.49
CA LEU A 58 -15.33 -8.41 6.73
C LEU A 58 -16.83 -8.23 6.92
N ALA A 59 -17.37 -7.03 6.67
CA ALA A 59 -18.81 -6.78 6.72
C ALA A 59 -19.62 -7.56 5.68
N CYS A 60 -18.97 -8.04 4.61
CA CYS A 60 -19.55 -8.95 3.62
C CYS A 60 -19.31 -10.42 3.94
N GLY A 61 -18.74 -10.76 5.10
CA GLY A 61 -18.42 -12.14 5.49
C GLY A 61 -17.21 -12.72 4.75
N ILE A 62 -16.36 -11.89 4.12
CA ILE A 62 -15.18 -12.34 3.39
C ILE A 62 -13.98 -12.33 4.34
N PRO A 63 -13.26 -13.45 4.51
CA PRO A 63 -12.03 -13.49 5.27
C PRO A 63 -10.99 -12.52 4.69
N VAL A 64 -10.25 -11.83 5.56
CA VAL A 64 -9.21 -10.87 5.16
C VAL A 64 -7.89 -11.27 5.79
N TYR A 65 -6.88 -11.42 4.96
CA TYR A 65 -5.49 -11.63 5.37
C TYR A 65 -4.71 -10.34 5.14
N SER A 66 -3.92 -9.92 6.13
CA SER A 66 -3.16 -8.66 6.07
C SER A 66 -1.81 -8.79 6.75
N ASN A 67 -0.77 -8.22 6.15
CA ASN A 67 0.55 -8.08 6.79
C ASN A 67 0.62 -6.88 7.74
N MET A 68 -0.42 -6.06 7.80
CA MET A 68 -0.54 -4.98 8.77
C MET A 68 -1.64 -5.26 9.80
N PRO A 69 -1.51 -4.79 11.06
CA PRO A 69 -2.46 -5.05 12.13
C PRO A 69 -3.77 -4.29 11.89
N ILE A 70 -4.76 -4.95 11.31
CA ILE A 70 -6.12 -4.46 11.17
C ILE A 70 -7.03 -5.34 12.03
N LYS A 71 -7.90 -4.73 12.82
CA LYS A 71 -8.81 -5.43 13.70
C LYS A 71 -9.76 -6.35 12.93
N GLY A 72 -9.78 -7.63 13.30
CA GLY A 72 -10.64 -8.65 12.68
C GLY A 72 -10.05 -9.35 11.46
N THR A 73 -8.82 -9.03 11.06
CA THR A 73 -8.11 -9.72 9.98
C THR A 73 -7.18 -10.80 10.52
N TYR A 74 -6.85 -11.76 9.66
CA TYR A 74 -5.80 -12.74 9.91
C TYR A 74 -4.44 -12.14 9.54
N TYR A 75 -3.45 -12.29 10.43
CA TYR A 75 -2.08 -11.93 10.13
C TYR A 75 -1.44 -13.00 9.24
N PHE A 76 -0.64 -12.60 8.27
CA PHE A 76 0.24 -13.48 7.53
C PHE A 76 1.61 -12.81 7.34
N ASP A 77 2.65 -13.64 7.28
CA ASP A 77 3.98 -13.23 6.84
C ASP A 77 4.12 -13.42 5.32
N LYS A 78 5.02 -12.67 4.70
CA LYS A 78 5.26 -12.79 3.25
C LYS A 78 5.62 -14.21 2.80
N TYR A 79 6.26 -15.00 3.67
CA TYR A 79 6.65 -16.38 3.38
C TYR A 79 5.51 -17.39 3.49
N ASP A 80 4.36 -17.00 4.02
CA ASP A 80 3.16 -17.85 4.07
C ASP A 80 2.50 -17.95 2.69
N ILE A 81 2.67 -16.92 1.85
CA ILE A 81 2.16 -16.90 0.49
C ILE A 81 2.85 -18.00 -0.35
N GLY A 82 2.04 -18.89 -0.90
CA GLY A 82 2.50 -20.03 -1.69
C GLY A 82 2.91 -21.26 -0.89
N ARG A 83 2.93 -21.17 0.46
CA ARG A 83 3.19 -22.31 1.35
C ARG A 83 1.91 -22.83 1.99
N TYR A 84 1.00 -21.94 2.34
CA TYR A 84 -0.25 -22.29 2.97
C TYR A 84 -1.43 -21.99 2.06
N LEU A 85 -2.53 -22.68 2.27
CA LEU A 85 -3.76 -22.46 1.54
C LEU A 85 -4.41 -21.15 2.02
N ILE A 86 -4.53 -20.20 1.11
CA ILE A 86 -5.17 -18.90 1.32
C ILE A 86 -6.21 -18.75 0.22
N GLU A 87 -7.47 -19.07 0.53
CA GLU A 87 -8.54 -19.14 -0.47
C GLU A 87 -9.80 -18.35 -0.07
N ASN A 88 -10.64 -18.03 -1.05
CA ASN A 88 -11.92 -17.34 -0.89
C ASN A 88 -11.84 -16.07 -0.02
N CYS A 89 -10.81 -15.25 -0.20
CA CYS A 89 -10.45 -14.19 0.71
C CYS A 89 -9.99 -12.92 0.02
N LEU A 90 -9.85 -11.85 0.81
CA LEU A 90 -9.12 -10.65 0.44
C LEU A 90 -7.74 -10.68 1.08
N VAL A 91 -6.69 -10.54 0.27
CA VAL A 91 -5.30 -10.43 0.73
C VAL A 91 -4.84 -9.00 0.58
N LEU A 92 -4.40 -8.39 1.67
CA LEU A 92 -3.90 -7.02 1.74
C LEU A 92 -2.41 -7.03 2.05
N ILE A 93 -1.61 -6.45 1.18
CA ILE A 93 -0.16 -6.31 1.34
C ILE A 93 0.17 -4.83 1.40
N ASP A 94 0.55 -4.35 2.57
CA ASP A 94 1.01 -2.96 2.73
C ASP A 94 2.54 -2.92 2.65
N GLU A 95 3.07 -1.80 2.18
CA GLU A 95 4.50 -1.55 1.98
C GLU A 95 5.24 -2.61 1.13
N ALA A 96 4.59 -3.07 0.08
CA ALA A 96 5.16 -4.09 -0.82
C ALA A 96 6.53 -3.72 -1.41
N GLY A 97 6.90 -2.45 -1.45
CA GLY A 97 8.23 -1.99 -1.82
C GLY A 97 9.34 -2.44 -0.86
N VAL A 98 9.02 -2.79 0.39
CA VAL A 98 9.95 -3.34 1.37
C VAL A 98 10.04 -4.85 1.20
N ASP A 99 8.90 -5.53 1.20
CA ASP A 99 8.81 -6.98 1.15
C ASP A 99 9.16 -7.58 -0.22
N TYR A 100 8.80 -6.88 -1.30
CA TYR A 100 8.94 -7.32 -2.69
C TYR A 100 9.72 -6.32 -3.53
N ASN A 101 10.89 -5.88 -3.01
CA ASN A 101 11.75 -4.87 -3.64
C ASN A 101 12.41 -5.43 -4.90
N SER A 102 12.38 -4.64 -5.98
CA SER A 102 12.99 -4.98 -7.27
C SER A 102 14.50 -5.18 -7.21
N ARG A 103 15.22 -4.55 -6.25
CA ARG A 103 16.68 -4.62 -6.13
C ARG A 103 17.20 -5.94 -5.57
N ASN A 104 16.39 -6.66 -4.79
CA ASN A 104 16.78 -7.94 -4.14
C ASN A 104 15.87 -9.10 -4.57
N PHE A 105 15.48 -9.13 -5.84
CA PHE A 105 14.53 -10.09 -6.41
C PHE A 105 14.83 -11.55 -6.05
N LYS A 106 16.09 -12.00 -6.18
CA LYS A 106 16.46 -13.41 -5.90
C LYS A 106 16.31 -13.82 -4.44
N ALA A 107 16.40 -12.86 -3.51
CA ALA A 107 16.30 -13.11 -2.08
C ALA A 107 14.85 -12.95 -1.55
N ASN A 108 14.04 -12.14 -2.21
CA ASN A 108 12.73 -11.70 -1.69
C ASN A 108 11.54 -12.41 -2.33
N PHE A 109 11.71 -13.08 -3.48
CA PHE A 109 10.62 -13.70 -4.21
C PHE A 109 10.89 -15.18 -4.46
N THR A 110 10.19 -16.07 -3.76
CA THR A 110 10.34 -17.50 -4.00
C THR A 110 9.53 -17.92 -5.24
N PRO A 111 9.94 -19.03 -5.93
CA PRO A 111 9.18 -19.58 -7.06
C PRO A 111 7.72 -19.89 -6.69
N GLU A 112 7.48 -20.33 -5.46
CA GLU A 112 6.15 -20.65 -4.93
C GLU A 112 5.28 -19.40 -4.82
N GLN A 113 5.85 -18.29 -4.33
CA GLN A 113 5.15 -17.00 -4.27
C GLN A 113 4.79 -16.50 -5.66
N ILE A 114 5.75 -16.55 -6.62
CA ILE A 114 5.47 -16.17 -8.01
C ILE A 114 4.35 -17.03 -8.59
N LYS A 115 4.39 -18.33 -8.35
CA LYS A 115 3.34 -19.26 -8.79
C LYS A 115 2.00 -18.89 -8.17
N TRP A 116 1.95 -18.62 -6.86
CA TRP A 116 0.73 -18.23 -6.19
C TRP A 116 0.14 -16.93 -6.76
N PHE A 117 0.94 -15.88 -6.93
CA PHE A 117 0.46 -14.64 -7.53
C PHE A 117 -0.06 -14.81 -8.96
N LYS A 118 0.54 -15.70 -9.76
CA LYS A 118 0.03 -16.02 -11.10
C LYS A 118 -1.30 -16.74 -11.08
N TYR A 119 -1.52 -17.56 -10.07
CA TYR A 119 -2.68 -18.45 -9.96
C TYR A 119 -3.67 -18.06 -8.85
N HIS A 120 -3.50 -16.89 -8.20
CA HIS A 120 -4.37 -16.42 -7.10
C HIS A 120 -5.86 -16.49 -7.40
N ARG A 121 -6.25 -16.36 -8.68
CA ARG A 121 -7.64 -16.52 -9.11
C ARG A 121 -8.18 -17.94 -8.92
N HIS A 122 -7.33 -18.96 -8.97
CA HIS A 122 -7.73 -20.36 -8.73
C HIS A 122 -8.03 -20.57 -7.25
N GLU A 123 -7.32 -19.86 -6.39
CA GLU A 123 -7.57 -19.82 -4.94
C GLU A 123 -8.74 -18.88 -4.60
N ARG A 124 -9.35 -18.23 -5.59
CA ARG A 124 -10.41 -17.23 -5.42
C ARG A 124 -9.99 -16.12 -4.43
N ALA A 125 -8.74 -15.72 -4.48
CA ALA A 125 -8.15 -14.70 -3.65
C ALA A 125 -8.09 -13.36 -4.42
N GLN A 126 -8.79 -12.34 -3.91
CA GLN A 126 -8.61 -10.97 -4.36
C GLN A 126 -7.37 -10.40 -3.69
N VAL A 127 -6.45 -9.82 -4.46
CA VAL A 127 -5.19 -9.27 -3.93
C VAL A 127 -5.15 -7.75 -4.10
N MET A 128 -4.84 -7.04 -3.03
CA MET A 128 -4.61 -5.59 -3.05
C MET A 128 -3.22 -5.30 -2.48
N ILE A 129 -2.37 -4.70 -3.30
CA ILE A 129 -0.97 -4.42 -2.98
C ILE A 129 -0.78 -2.91 -2.90
N PHE A 130 -0.26 -2.42 -1.77
CA PHE A 130 0.02 -1.01 -1.56
C PHE A 130 1.54 -0.75 -1.61
N SER A 131 1.96 0.29 -2.34
CA SER A 131 3.36 0.68 -2.47
C SER A 131 3.52 2.20 -2.45
N GLN A 132 4.70 2.68 -2.07
CA GLN A 132 5.01 4.10 -2.06
C GLN A 132 5.32 4.61 -3.47
N GLY A 133 6.09 3.85 -4.25
CA GLY A 133 6.49 4.18 -5.61
C GLY A 133 6.11 3.09 -6.61
N PHE A 134 6.02 3.51 -7.87
CA PHE A 134 5.74 2.57 -8.97
C PHE A 134 6.94 1.64 -9.21
N ASP A 135 8.15 2.19 -9.11
CA ASP A 135 9.39 1.48 -9.41
C ASP A 135 9.97 0.70 -8.22
N ASP A 136 9.42 0.93 -7.01
CA ASP A 136 9.85 0.22 -5.81
C ASP A 136 9.44 -1.25 -5.82
N MET A 137 8.40 -1.58 -6.58
CA MET A 137 7.83 -2.91 -6.65
C MET A 137 8.42 -3.72 -7.80
N ASP A 138 8.56 -5.02 -7.57
CA ASP A 138 9.05 -5.95 -8.59
C ASP A 138 8.24 -5.91 -9.90
N LYS A 139 8.95 -6.02 -11.03
CA LYS A 139 8.36 -6.00 -12.37
C LYS A 139 7.32 -7.10 -12.58
N ILE A 140 7.49 -8.27 -11.96
CA ILE A 140 6.55 -9.39 -12.10
C ILE A 140 5.20 -8.99 -11.48
N LEU A 141 5.18 -8.46 -10.27
CA LEU A 141 3.93 -8.00 -9.63
C LEU A 141 3.26 -6.90 -10.44
N ARG A 142 4.05 -5.94 -10.97
CA ARG A 142 3.52 -4.89 -11.85
C ARG A 142 2.89 -5.44 -13.12
N THR A 143 3.45 -6.50 -13.67
CA THR A 143 2.94 -7.15 -14.89
C THR A 143 1.70 -7.98 -14.60
N LEU A 144 1.61 -8.61 -13.43
CA LEU A 144 0.46 -9.40 -13.00
C LEU A 144 -0.73 -8.52 -12.56
N GLY A 145 -0.48 -7.26 -12.23
CA GLY A 145 -1.51 -6.32 -11.79
C GLY A 145 -2.58 -6.12 -12.86
N THR A 146 -3.81 -6.49 -12.55
CA THR A 146 -4.98 -6.31 -13.43
C THR A 146 -5.53 -4.89 -13.35
N GLU A 147 -5.32 -4.24 -12.23
CA GLU A 147 -5.81 -2.88 -11.95
C GLU A 147 -4.76 -2.05 -11.24
N MET A 148 -4.68 -0.79 -11.58
CA MET A 148 -3.75 0.17 -10.97
C MET A 148 -4.50 1.39 -10.46
N TYR A 149 -4.13 1.86 -9.27
CA TYR A 149 -4.75 3.02 -8.63
C TYR A 149 -3.71 3.97 -8.06
N VAL A 150 -3.94 5.27 -8.22
CA VAL A 150 -3.19 6.31 -7.51
C VAL A 150 -3.99 6.79 -6.33
N VAL A 151 -3.35 6.80 -5.16
CA VAL A 151 -3.91 7.28 -3.90
C VAL A 151 -3.33 8.65 -3.60
N ARG A 152 -4.19 9.60 -3.22
CA ARG A 152 -3.81 10.96 -2.85
C ARG A 152 -4.58 11.41 -1.61
N ARG A 153 -3.92 12.20 -0.79
CA ARG A 153 -4.59 12.88 0.31
C ARG A 153 -5.54 13.92 -0.25
N GLY A 154 -6.75 13.93 0.23
CA GLY A 154 -7.75 14.95 -0.06
C GLY A 154 -7.83 15.98 1.07
N ILE A 155 -8.71 16.96 0.91
CA ILE A 155 -9.02 17.98 1.92
C ILE A 155 -9.95 17.36 2.99
N PHE A 156 -9.98 17.93 4.23
CA PHE A 156 -10.83 17.48 5.33
C PHE A 156 -10.71 15.98 5.69
N LYS A 157 -9.46 15.52 5.87
CA LYS A 157 -9.17 14.14 6.28
C LYS A 157 -9.78 13.08 5.32
N THR A 158 -9.91 13.42 4.04
CA THR A 158 -10.35 12.47 3.01
C THR A 158 -9.16 11.88 2.26
N ILE A 159 -9.35 10.66 1.76
CA ILE A 159 -8.41 9.98 0.86
C ILE A 159 -9.11 9.81 -0.46
N THR A 160 -8.47 10.19 -1.54
CA THR A 160 -8.97 10.03 -2.90
C THR A 160 -8.13 9.02 -3.65
N TYR A 161 -8.78 8.20 -4.47
CA TYR A 161 -8.08 7.32 -5.38
C TYR A 161 -8.69 7.36 -6.77
N ARG A 162 -7.86 7.12 -7.79
CA ARG A 162 -8.25 7.05 -9.20
C ARG A 162 -7.60 5.86 -9.87
N ARG A 163 -8.36 5.21 -10.72
CA ARG A 163 -7.84 4.13 -11.56
C ARG A 163 -6.96 4.70 -12.67
N ILE A 164 -5.87 4.00 -12.94
CA ILE A 164 -4.98 4.25 -14.07
C ILE A 164 -5.19 3.12 -15.07
N ARG A 165 -5.30 3.48 -16.34
CA ARG A 165 -5.25 2.53 -17.45
C ARG A 165 -3.87 2.57 -18.08
N LYS A 166 -3.30 1.40 -18.26
CA LYS A 166 -2.16 1.17 -19.11
C LYS A 166 -2.64 1.07 -20.56
N ARG A 167 -2.08 1.87 -21.44
CA ARG A 167 -2.31 1.78 -22.89
C ARG A 167 -0.98 1.41 -23.52
N PRO A 168 -0.92 0.33 -24.28
CA PRO A 168 0.25 0.07 -25.10
C PRO A 168 0.35 1.19 -26.15
N ASP A 169 1.50 1.79 -26.22
CA ASP A 169 1.86 2.72 -27.28
C ASP A 169 3.13 2.22 -27.96
N ILE A 170 3.34 2.64 -29.18
CA ILE A 170 4.56 2.33 -29.91
C ILE A 170 5.30 3.65 -30.09
N ASP A 171 6.45 3.77 -29.45
CA ASP A 171 7.31 4.91 -29.66
C ASP A 171 7.70 4.98 -31.14
N GLU A 172 7.26 6.05 -31.79
CA GLU A 172 7.44 6.26 -33.23
C GLU A 172 8.94 6.32 -33.64
N MET A 173 9.82 6.70 -32.71
CA MET A 173 11.27 6.78 -32.99
C MET A 173 12.01 5.47 -32.79
N THR A 174 11.67 4.71 -31.75
CA THR A 174 12.41 3.50 -31.37
C THR A 174 11.72 2.21 -31.79
N HIS A 175 10.48 2.29 -32.29
CA HIS A 175 9.60 1.15 -32.60
C HIS A 175 9.46 0.15 -31.44
N LYS A 176 9.76 0.58 -30.20
CA LYS A 176 9.58 -0.24 -29.01
C LYS A 176 8.23 0.02 -28.39
N PRO A 177 7.58 -1.03 -27.87
CA PRO A 177 6.37 -0.83 -27.08
C PRO A 177 6.70 -0.04 -25.82
N ASP A 178 6.09 1.14 -25.68
CA ASP A 178 6.12 1.93 -24.46
C ASP A 178 4.74 1.89 -23.81
N ASP A 179 4.71 2.01 -22.51
CA ASP A 179 3.48 1.95 -21.74
C ASP A 179 3.02 3.34 -21.34
N LEU A 180 2.02 3.87 -22.03
CA LEU A 180 1.37 5.10 -21.61
C LEU A 180 0.36 4.84 -20.49
N TYR A 181 0.48 5.62 -19.43
CA TYR A 181 -0.42 5.57 -18.29
C TYR A 181 -1.37 6.78 -18.31
N SER A 182 -2.66 6.54 -18.34
CA SER A 182 -3.69 7.59 -18.31
C SER A 182 -4.72 7.32 -17.22
N PHE A 183 -5.25 8.40 -16.63
CA PHE A 183 -6.35 8.25 -15.67
C PHE A 183 -7.64 7.83 -16.37
N GLU A 184 -8.29 6.82 -15.82
CA GLU A 184 -9.61 6.44 -16.28
C GLU A 184 -10.62 7.56 -15.96
N PRO A 185 -11.41 8.02 -16.95
CA PRO A 185 -12.46 9.00 -16.74
C PRO A 185 -13.43 8.51 -15.65
N MET A 186 -13.97 9.43 -14.84
CA MET A 186 -14.97 9.18 -13.80
C MET A 186 -14.61 8.11 -12.76
N SER A 187 -13.34 7.64 -12.72
CA SER A 187 -12.88 6.62 -11.76
C SER A 187 -12.53 7.17 -10.38
N LYS A 188 -12.54 8.49 -10.22
CA LYS A 188 -12.19 9.14 -8.94
C LYS A 188 -13.19 8.73 -7.86
N ARG A 189 -12.67 8.19 -6.77
CA ARG A 189 -13.43 7.84 -5.56
C ARG A 189 -12.81 8.52 -4.35
N ARG A 190 -13.58 8.64 -3.30
CA ARG A 190 -13.17 9.30 -2.05
C ARG A 190 -13.69 8.53 -0.86
N ILE A 191 -12.87 8.44 0.18
CA ILE A 191 -13.27 7.92 1.48
C ILE A 191 -12.99 8.95 2.57
N PHE A 192 -13.69 8.84 3.69
CA PHE A 192 -13.47 9.65 4.88
C PHE A 192 -12.59 8.85 5.84
N ALA A 193 -11.33 9.27 6.03
CA ALA A 193 -10.34 8.54 6.79
C ALA A 193 -10.73 8.27 8.26
N PRO A 194 -11.31 9.24 9.00
CA PRO A 194 -11.68 9.01 10.41
C PRO A 194 -12.63 7.84 10.63
N ALA A 195 -13.42 7.47 9.62
CA ALA A 195 -14.38 6.35 9.73
C ALA A 195 -13.71 5.00 10.00
N VAL A 196 -12.41 4.87 9.76
CA VAL A 196 -11.68 3.61 9.90
C VAL A 196 -10.51 3.66 10.88
N TRP A 197 -10.22 4.80 11.50
CA TRP A 197 -9.09 4.93 12.44
C TRP A 197 -9.18 4.04 13.68
N HIS A 198 -10.38 3.63 14.06
CA HIS A 198 -10.62 2.72 15.17
C HIS A 198 -10.18 1.28 14.89
N ALA A 199 -9.91 0.95 13.63
CA ALA A 199 -9.65 -0.43 13.20
C ALA A 199 -8.15 -0.78 13.11
N PHE A 200 -7.25 0.22 13.11
CA PHE A 200 -5.81 -0.01 13.02
C PHE A 200 -5.04 1.15 13.65
N ASP A 201 -3.82 0.85 14.10
CA ASP A 201 -2.86 1.85 14.57
C ASP A 201 -1.78 2.06 13.51
N SER A 202 -1.76 3.25 12.90
CA SER A 202 -0.75 3.62 11.91
C SER A 202 0.58 4.08 12.51
N TYR A 203 0.67 4.17 13.83
CA TYR A 203 1.86 4.58 14.57
C TYR A 203 2.41 3.46 15.44
N SER A 204 2.00 2.20 15.20
CA SER A 204 2.56 1.06 15.90
C SER A 204 4.08 1.04 15.71
N ARG A 205 4.81 1.07 16.83
CA ARG A 205 6.28 1.07 16.84
C ARG A 205 6.81 -0.29 16.40
N LEU A 206 7.96 -0.30 15.73
CA LEU A 206 8.64 -1.53 15.30
C LEU A 206 9.22 -2.37 16.46
N GLY A 207 9.00 -1.98 17.72
CA GLY A 207 9.53 -2.69 18.87
C GLY A 207 11.06 -2.63 18.98
N LEU A 208 11.68 -1.60 18.40
CA LEU A 208 13.12 -1.39 18.52
C LEU A 208 13.49 -1.03 19.98
N PRO A 209 14.66 -1.46 20.48
CA PRO A 209 15.13 -1.10 21.81
C PRO A 209 15.29 0.42 21.92
N GLU A 210 14.87 0.97 23.05
CA GLU A 210 15.07 2.39 23.35
C GLU A 210 16.54 2.64 23.67
N LYS A 211 17.07 3.74 23.14
CA LYS A 211 18.40 4.25 23.44
C LYS A 211 18.30 5.73 23.75
N ASP A 212 18.90 6.12 24.86
CA ASP A 212 19.04 7.52 25.19
C ASP A 212 20.10 8.16 24.29
N PHE A 213 19.65 9.07 23.43
CA PHE A 213 20.52 9.83 22.56
C PHE A 213 20.87 11.16 23.23
N PRO A 214 22.18 11.51 23.42
CA PRO A 214 22.60 12.76 24.01
C PRO A 214 22.15 13.93 23.13
N LEU A 215 21.81 15.05 23.78
CA LEU A 215 21.51 16.29 23.06
C LEU A 215 22.79 16.87 22.43
N TRP A 216 22.65 17.53 21.28
CA TRP A 216 23.75 18.25 20.67
C TRP A 216 24.28 19.32 21.64
N GLY A 217 25.58 19.22 22.02
CA GLY A 217 26.23 20.11 23.00
C GLY A 217 26.36 19.53 24.44
N GLU A 218 25.71 18.40 24.73
CA GLU A 218 26.05 17.60 25.89
C GLU A 218 27.25 16.71 25.52
N THR A 219 28.39 17.05 26.03
CA THR A 219 29.72 16.65 25.60
C THR A 219 29.91 15.11 25.55
N VAL A 220 30.55 14.71 24.49
CA VAL A 220 31.13 13.40 24.21
C VAL A 220 32.33 13.09 25.16
N ASP A 221 32.55 13.86 26.21
CA ASP A 221 33.74 13.75 27.06
C ASP A 221 33.80 12.48 27.97
N ASN A 222 32.72 11.68 28.00
CA ASN A 222 32.70 10.44 28.81
C ASN A 222 32.73 9.12 28.01
N GLN A 223 32.87 9.14 26.70
CA GLN A 223 32.97 7.91 25.90
C GLN A 223 34.36 7.40 25.61
N ALA A 224 35.40 8.08 26.12
CA ALA A 224 36.78 7.60 25.98
C ALA A 224 37.13 6.50 27.02
N ALA A 225 36.23 6.14 27.94
CA ALA A 225 36.51 5.19 29.03
C ALA A 225 35.83 3.80 28.87
N SER A 226 35.02 3.56 27.83
CA SER A 226 34.46 2.24 27.58
C SER A 226 34.64 1.86 26.09
N SER A 227 35.91 1.69 25.71
CA SER A 227 36.20 0.99 24.43
C SER A 227 35.99 -0.50 24.67
N ASP A 228 34.80 -0.98 24.38
CA ASP A 228 34.64 -2.41 24.06
C ASP A 228 35.54 -2.74 22.87
N PRO A 229 36.36 -3.80 22.94
CA PRO A 229 37.22 -4.16 21.84
C PRO A 229 36.37 -4.47 20.61
N LEU A 230 36.77 -3.88 19.47
CA LEU A 230 36.20 -4.19 18.17
C LEU A 230 36.18 -5.71 17.98
N PRO A 231 35.07 -6.27 17.44
CA PRO A 231 35.05 -7.68 17.12
C PRO A 231 36.18 -8.00 16.13
N PRO A 232 36.88 -9.15 16.25
CA PRO A 232 38.00 -9.50 15.40
C PRO A 232 37.63 -9.47 13.94
N SER A 233 38.50 -8.88 13.12
CA SER A 233 38.33 -8.78 11.68
C SER A 233 38.26 -10.19 11.07
N LEU A 234 37.51 -10.35 9.99
CA LEU A 234 37.26 -11.62 9.29
C LEU A 234 38.53 -12.31 8.76
N GLU A 235 39.70 -11.66 8.79
CA GLU A 235 40.98 -12.20 8.39
C GLU A 235 41.64 -13.11 9.45
N GLU A 236 41.29 -13.02 10.72
CA GLU A 236 41.85 -13.88 11.76
C GLU A 236 41.14 -15.24 11.92
N ARG A 237 40.04 -15.49 11.23
CA ARG A 237 39.34 -16.80 11.25
C ARG A 237 39.86 -17.82 10.23
N SER A 238 40.83 -17.46 9.39
CA SER A 238 41.37 -18.36 8.38
C SER A 238 42.68 -19.05 8.76
N SER A 239 43.22 -18.84 9.96
CA SER A 239 44.46 -19.43 10.42
C SER A 239 44.34 -20.56 11.42
N GLU A 240 43.12 -20.98 11.79
CA GLU A 240 42.85 -22.12 12.70
C GLU A 240 41.96 -23.16 12.00
N SER A 241 42.43 -23.74 10.90
CA SER A 241 41.87 -24.99 10.35
C SER A 241 43.00 -25.86 9.77
#